data_99e6eaeecd18590df96b2a8ce6ec4611
#
_entry.id   99e6eaeecd18590df96b2a8ce6ec4611
#
_cell.length_a   1.000
_cell.length_b   1.000
_cell.length_c   1.000
_cell.angle_alpha   90.00
_cell.angle_beta   90.00
_cell.angle_gamma   90.00
#
_symmetry.space_group_name_H-M   'P 1'
#
loop_
_entity.id
_entity.type
_entity.pdbx_description
1 polymer ?
#
loop_
_entity_poly.entity_id
_entity_poly.type
_entity_poly.pdbx_seq_one_letter_code
_entity_poly.pdbx_strand_id
1 'polypeptide(L)'
;MIKRLLKANKGWLQRLLAQMQRASIRSAAREQNLDQLSKRLVEIVPDLTSQYTTFKIDNDFLQVKVRTLHAFQIDLVIKAINYIPPNESLYLVDIGDSSGTHLIYLNAILKNDVRFASCNLKCLSVNLDPIAVEKIASKGIEAILCRAEDLYKNYKIKADLILSFEMLEHLYDPISFLNALSEQSISEYFVLTVPYISQSRIGLHHLRHKQKRVVYAENTHIFELSPSDWKLIFQHAGWKVVNEVIYRQHPFWSVWVLMKPIWKKLDYEGFYGVILKRDRTWAQLYQS
;
A
#
# COMPACT_ATOMS: atom_id res chain seq x y z
N MET A 1 8.82 -22.45 39.09
CA MET A 1 8.13 -21.18 39.43
C MET A 1 8.66 -20.00 38.69
N ILE A 2 9.98 -19.72 38.67
CA ILE A 2 10.62 -18.57 38.00
C ILE A 2 10.37 -18.56 36.45
N LYS A 3 10.44 -19.68 35.74
CA LYS A 3 10.13 -19.76 34.29
C LYS A 3 8.67 -19.44 33.96
N ARG A 4 7.70 -19.71 34.87
CA ARG A 4 6.29 -19.33 34.70
C ARG A 4 6.08 -17.84 34.95
N LEU A 5 6.77 -17.24 35.90
CA LEU A 5 6.71 -15.78 36.17
C LEU A 5 7.36 -14.99 35.03
N LEU A 6 8.47 -15.45 34.46
CA LEU A 6 9.11 -14.83 33.29
C LEU A 6 8.23 -14.92 32.02
N LYS A 7 7.50 -16.03 31.86
CA LYS A 7 6.54 -16.20 30.74
C LYS A 7 5.29 -15.33 30.89
N ALA A 8 4.79 -15.20 32.12
CA ALA A 8 3.66 -14.31 32.44
C ALA A 8 4.01 -12.84 32.25
N ASN A 9 5.20 -12.41 32.70
CA ASN A 9 5.71 -11.06 32.50
C ASN A 9 5.93 -10.72 31.03
N LYS A 10 6.37 -11.68 30.23
CA LYS A 10 6.54 -11.50 28.78
C LYS A 10 5.21 -11.27 28.06
N GLY A 11 4.16 -11.99 28.43
CA GLY A 11 2.81 -11.82 27.89
C GLY A 11 2.17 -10.49 28.27
N TRP A 12 2.37 -10.03 29.50
CA TRP A 12 1.86 -8.72 29.95
C TRP A 12 2.58 -7.58 29.24
N LEU A 13 3.92 -7.63 29.12
CA LEU A 13 4.71 -6.61 28.43
C LEU A 13 4.32 -6.50 26.96
N GLN A 14 4.10 -7.63 26.27
CA GLN A 14 3.62 -7.65 24.89
C GLN A 14 2.25 -7.00 24.73
N ARG A 15 1.31 -7.27 25.66
CA ARG A 15 -0.02 -6.62 25.67
C ARG A 15 0.08 -5.12 25.89
N LEU A 16 0.90 -4.68 26.84
CA LEU A 16 1.13 -3.26 27.10
C LEU A 16 1.69 -2.57 25.87
N LEU A 17 2.73 -3.15 25.24
CA LEU A 17 3.32 -2.61 24.01
C LEU A 17 2.29 -2.50 22.89
N ALA A 18 1.47 -3.53 22.67
CA ALA A 18 0.40 -3.50 21.67
C ALA A 18 -0.65 -2.42 21.96
N GLN A 19 -0.97 -2.16 23.24
CA GLN A 19 -1.86 -1.06 23.63
C GLN A 19 -1.24 0.31 23.33
N MET A 20 0.04 0.50 23.65
CA MET A 20 0.77 1.73 23.37
C MET A 20 0.87 1.97 21.85
N GLN A 21 1.16 0.94 21.08
CA GLN A 21 1.20 1.02 19.61
C GLN A 21 -0.16 1.39 19.03
N ARG A 22 -1.26 0.79 19.50
CA ARG A 22 -2.63 1.17 19.08
C ARG A 22 -2.95 2.63 19.39
N ALA A 23 -2.61 3.09 20.60
CA ALA A 23 -2.83 4.47 20.99
C ALA A 23 -2.02 5.45 20.14
N SER A 24 -0.77 5.09 19.82
CA SER A 24 0.10 5.84 18.91
C SER A 24 -0.53 5.97 17.52
N ILE A 25 -0.94 4.85 16.89
CA ILE A 25 -1.58 4.84 15.56
C ILE A 25 -2.85 5.68 15.55
N ARG A 26 -3.75 5.50 16.54
CA ARG A 26 -4.98 6.27 16.62
C ARG A 26 -4.74 7.76 16.79
N SER A 27 -3.74 8.14 17.57
CA SER A 27 -3.35 9.54 17.74
C SER A 27 -2.78 10.11 16.43
N ALA A 28 -1.91 9.36 15.77
CA ALA A 28 -1.35 9.73 14.48
C ALA A 28 -2.43 9.84 13.38
N ALA A 29 -3.40 8.93 13.36
CA ALA A 29 -4.51 8.97 12.42
C ALA A 29 -5.37 10.24 12.57
N ARG A 30 -5.65 10.65 13.81
CA ARG A 30 -6.39 11.91 14.08
C ARG A 30 -5.59 13.12 13.63
N GLU A 31 -4.30 13.18 13.96
CA GLU A 31 -3.41 14.27 13.58
C GLU A 31 -3.28 14.41 12.06
N GLN A 32 -3.40 13.31 11.33
CA GLN A 32 -3.34 13.23 9.87
C GLN A 32 -4.72 13.23 9.20
N ASN A 33 -5.80 13.50 9.95
CA ASN A 33 -7.19 13.56 9.48
C ASN A 33 -7.72 12.25 8.84
N LEU A 34 -7.22 11.09 9.28
CA LEU A 34 -7.57 9.78 8.74
C LEU A 34 -8.60 9.01 9.60
N ASP A 35 -8.93 9.48 10.80
CA ASP A 35 -9.75 8.71 11.73
C ASP A 35 -11.21 8.57 11.27
N GLN A 36 -11.80 9.59 10.64
CA GLN A 36 -13.15 9.51 10.09
C GLN A 36 -13.21 8.56 8.90
N LEU A 37 -12.25 8.67 7.97
CA LEU A 37 -12.16 7.74 6.85
C LEU A 37 -11.96 6.30 7.36
N SER A 38 -11.06 6.10 8.32
CA SER A 38 -10.82 4.78 8.92
C SER A 38 -12.10 4.16 9.50
N LYS A 39 -12.97 4.95 10.17
CA LYS A 39 -14.28 4.48 10.66
C LYS A 39 -15.21 4.09 9.50
N ARG A 40 -15.31 4.95 8.47
CA ARG A 40 -16.12 4.64 7.29
C ARG A 40 -15.68 3.35 6.59
N LEU A 41 -14.36 3.08 6.52
CA LEU A 41 -13.86 1.83 5.95
C LEU A 41 -14.27 0.60 6.77
N VAL A 42 -14.46 0.73 8.10
CA VAL A 42 -15.00 -0.36 8.94
C VAL A 42 -16.46 -0.68 8.56
N GLU A 43 -17.25 0.35 8.25
CA GLU A 43 -18.65 0.16 7.84
C GLU A 43 -18.74 -0.55 6.47
N ILE A 44 -17.84 -0.23 5.54
CA ILE A 44 -17.82 -0.80 4.19
C ILE A 44 -17.33 -2.26 4.21
N VAL A 45 -16.23 -2.54 4.89
CA VAL A 45 -15.66 -3.89 5.04
C VAL A 45 -15.39 -4.14 6.53
N PRO A 46 -16.34 -4.68 7.28
CA PRO A 46 -16.20 -4.88 8.74
C PRO A 46 -15.07 -5.86 9.09
N ASP A 47 -14.95 -6.95 8.36
CA ASP A 47 -13.98 -8.01 8.62
C ASP A 47 -12.77 -7.92 7.69
N LEU A 48 -11.58 -7.81 8.28
CA LEU A 48 -10.28 -7.87 7.61
C LEU A 48 -9.48 -9.13 7.96
N THR A 49 -10.08 -10.10 8.66
CA THR A 49 -9.36 -11.29 9.14
C THR A 49 -8.64 -12.04 8.02
N SER A 50 -9.25 -12.09 6.84
CA SER A 50 -8.73 -12.76 5.65
C SER A 50 -8.08 -11.80 4.64
N GLN A 51 -7.65 -10.62 5.02
CA GLN A 51 -7.06 -9.64 4.10
C GLN A 51 -5.88 -10.23 3.34
N TYR A 52 -4.98 -10.90 4.02
CA TYR A 52 -3.79 -11.52 3.44
C TYR A 52 -3.93 -13.04 3.31
N THR A 53 -3.17 -13.64 2.40
CA THR A 53 -3.13 -15.10 2.22
C THR A 53 -2.16 -15.76 3.17
N THR A 54 -1.07 -15.07 3.56
CA THR A 54 0.02 -15.61 4.36
C THR A 54 -0.18 -15.48 5.87
N PHE A 55 -1.04 -14.56 6.33
CA PHE A 55 -1.35 -14.37 7.76
C PHE A 55 -2.74 -13.82 7.98
N LYS A 56 -3.26 -14.01 9.21
CA LYS A 56 -4.58 -13.50 9.61
C LYS A 56 -4.45 -12.23 10.44
N ILE A 57 -5.39 -11.31 10.23
CA ILE A 57 -5.56 -10.13 11.07
C ILE A 57 -6.52 -10.49 12.22
N ASP A 58 -6.00 -11.16 13.23
CA ASP A 58 -6.77 -11.79 14.31
C ASP A 58 -6.76 -11.02 15.65
N ASN A 59 -6.08 -9.88 15.70
CA ASN A 59 -5.97 -9.09 16.92
C ASN A 59 -6.19 -7.60 16.67
N ASP A 60 -6.63 -6.90 17.73
CA ASP A 60 -6.98 -5.47 17.66
C ASP A 60 -5.84 -4.55 17.20
N PHE A 61 -4.59 -4.91 17.48
CA PHE A 61 -3.44 -4.11 17.05
C PHE A 61 -3.30 -4.15 15.53
N LEU A 62 -3.32 -5.34 14.94
CA LEU A 62 -3.26 -5.52 13.49
C LEU A 62 -4.49 -4.91 12.79
N GLN A 63 -5.69 -5.08 13.38
CA GLN A 63 -6.92 -4.45 12.88
C GLN A 63 -6.75 -2.93 12.76
N VAL A 64 -6.31 -2.27 13.83
CA VAL A 64 -6.10 -0.81 13.84
C VAL A 64 -5.01 -0.41 12.86
N LYS A 65 -3.88 -1.14 12.84
CA LYS A 65 -2.74 -0.85 11.96
C LYS A 65 -3.15 -0.90 10.49
N VAL A 66 -3.71 -2.03 10.06
CA VAL A 66 -4.10 -2.23 8.65
C VAL A 66 -5.23 -1.28 8.24
N ARG A 67 -6.23 -1.09 9.10
CA ARG A 67 -7.34 -0.19 8.81
C ARG A 67 -6.89 1.25 8.61
N THR A 68 -5.93 1.71 9.41
CA THR A 68 -5.42 3.08 9.28
C THR A 68 -4.51 3.22 8.05
N LEU A 69 -3.73 2.18 7.72
CA LEU A 69 -2.98 2.13 6.47
C LEU A 69 -3.92 2.20 5.26
N HIS A 70 -4.98 1.40 5.23
CA HIS A 70 -5.99 1.47 4.16
C HIS A 70 -6.63 2.86 4.08
N ALA A 71 -6.92 3.50 5.21
CA ALA A 71 -7.46 4.87 5.19
C ALA A 71 -6.48 5.85 4.54
N PHE A 72 -5.19 5.74 4.81
CA PHE A 72 -4.17 6.53 4.14
C PHE A 72 -4.11 6.26 2.63
N GLN A 73 -4.11 5.00 2.22
CA GLN A 73 -4.08 4.60 0.82
C GLN A 73 -5.32 5.10 0.05
N ILE A 74 -6.50 4.93 0.63
CA ILE A 74 -7.76 5.40 0.04
C ILE A 74 -7.82 6.93 -0.04
N ASP A 75 -7.37 7.66 0.99
CA ASP A 75 -7.28 9.12 0.96
C ASP A 75 -6.36 9.60 -0.19
N LEU A 76 -5.24 8.90 -0.40
CA LEU A 76 -4.33 9.20 -1.49
C LEU A 76 -4.99 8.99 -2.86
N VAL A 77 -5.77 7.91 -3.04
CA VAL A 77 -6.53 7.66 -4.28
C VAL A 77 -7.60 8.72 -4.50
N ILE A 78 -8.35 9.10 -3.46
CA ILE A 78 -9.36 10.17 -3.57
C ILE A 78 -8.71 11.48 -4.04
N LYS A 79 -7.51 11.80 -3.54
CA LYS A 79 -6.73 12.95 -4.01
C LYS A 79 -6.30 12.80 -5.46
N ALA A 80 -5.89 11.61 -5.89
CA ALA A 80 -5.48 11.34 -7.26
C ALA A 80 -6.64 11.47 -8.26
N ILE A 81 -7.83 11.04 -7.88
CA ILE A 81 -9.03 11.15 -8.71
C ILE A 81 -9.37 12.61 -9.04
N ASN A 82 -8.97 13.57 -8.21
CA ASN A 82 -9.17 15.00 -8.52
C ASN A 82 -8.34 15.49 -9.72
N TYR A 83 -7.30 14.76 -10.13
CA TYR A 83 -6.53 15.04 -11.34
C TYR A 83 -7.16 14.46 -12.62
N ILE A 84 -8.12 13.54 -12.46
CA ILE A 84 -8.80 12.87 -13.58
C ILE A 84 -10.05 13.64 -13.92
N PRO A 85 -10.24 14.09 -15.18
CA PRO A 85 -11.46 14.73 -15.59
C PRO A 85 -12.68 13.83 -15.37
N PRO A 86 -13.82 14.35 -14.92
CA PRO A 86 -15.06 13.58 -14.84
C PRO A 86 -15.39 12.98 -16.20
N ASN A 87 -15.68 11.69 -16.22
CA ASN A 87 -16.02 10.95 -17.42
C ASN A 87 -17.18 9.98 -17.14
N GLU A 88 -17.83 9.47 -18.17
CA GLU A 88 -18.90 8.47 -18.07
C GLU A 88 -18.43 7.14 -17.45
N SER A 89 -17.14 6.84 -17.56
CA SER A 89 -16.52 5.67 -16.97
C SER A 89 -15.19 6.02 -16.30
N LEU A 90 -14.88 5.29 -15.23
CA LEU A 90 -13.59 5.34 -14.55
C LEU A 90 -13.05 3.92 -14.42
N TYR A 91 -11.87 3.64 -14.97
CA TYR A 91 -11.25 2.33 -14.92
C TYR A 91 -10.04 2.33 -13.98
N LEU A 92 -10.18 1.62 -12.86
CA LEU A 92 -9.17 1.44 -11.83
C LEU A 92 -8.50 0.07 -11.95
N VAL A 93 -7.18 0.03 -11.91
CA VAL A 93 -6.40 -1.22 -11.90
C VAL A 93 -5.53 -1.24 -10.66
N ASP A 94 -5.74 -2.23 -9.78
CA ASP A 94 -4.95 -2.43 -8.56
C ASP A 94 -3.96 -3.59 -8.75
N ILE A 95 -2.66 -3.28 -8.71
CA ILE A 95 -1.57 -4.26 -8.95
C ILE A 95 -0.95 -4.64 -7.61
N GLY A 96 -1.06 -5.93 -7.26
CA GLY A 96 -0.59 -6.48 -5.99
C GLY A 96 -1.68 -6.55 -4.92
N ASP A 97 -2.94 -6.30 -5.26
CA ASP A 97 -4.06 -6.39 -4.32
C ASP A 97 -4.25 -7.82 -3.79
N SER A 98 -4.25 -7.97 -2.48
CA SER A 98 -4.35 -9.29 -1.82
C SER A 98 -5.78 -9.79 -1.67
N SER A 99 -6.78 -8.92 -1.79
CA SER A 99 -8.15 -9.28 -1.38
C SER A 99 -9.27 -8.47 -2.06
N GLY A 100 -8.99 -7.57 -2.98
CA GLY A 100 -9.98 -6.67 -3.59
C GLY A 100 -10.48 -5.56 -2.67
N THR A 101 -9.91 -5.44 -1.48
CA THR A 101 -10.46 -4.57 -0.43
C THR A 101 -10.38 -3.08 -0.80
N HIS A 102 -9.30 -2.64 -1.43
CA HIS A 102 -9.15 -1.25 -1.87
C HIS A 102 -10.20 -0.90 -2.93
N LEU A 103 -10.41 -1.78 -3.90
CA LEU A 103 -11.42 -1.58 -4.95
C LEU A 103 -12.85 -1.58 -4.39
N ILE A 104 -13.14 -2.40 -3.37
CA ILE A 104 -14.43 -2.38 -2.67
C ILE A 104 -14.64 -1.03 -1.96
N TYR A 105 -13.63 -0.53 -1.25
CA TYR A 105 -13.71 0.78 -0.60
C TYR A 105 -13.95 1.90 -1.60
N LEU A 106 -13.17 1.92 -2.69
CA LEU A 106 -13.29 2.94 -3.73
C LEU A 106 -14.66 2.92 -4.39
N ASN A 107 -15.16 1.73 -4.74
CA ASN A 107 -16.50 1.58 -5.31
C ASN A 107 -17.58 2.14 -4.38
N ALA A 108 -17.53 1.81 -3.07
CA ALA A 108 -18.51 2.31 -2.11
C ALA A 108 -18.39 3.82 -1.85
N ILE A 109 -17.17 4.37 -1.88
CA ILE A 109 -16.93 5.79 -1.63
C ILE A 109 -17.34 6.62 -2.85
N LEU A 110 -16.92 6.22 -4.06
CA LEU A 110 -17.17 6.95 -5.29
C LEU A 110 -18.63 6.95 -5.71
N LYS A 111 -19.38 5.88 -5.46
CA LYS A 111 -20.85 5.87 -5.65
C LYS A 111 -21.59 6.91 -4.83
N ASN A 112 -21.01 7.36 -3.71
CA ASN A 112 -21.57 8.40 -2.85
C ASN A 112 -20.98 9.80 -3.12
N ASP A 113 -20.04 9.93 -4.07
CA ASP A 113 -19.51 11.22 -4.52
C ASP A 113 -20.32 11.71 -5.71
N VAL A 114 -20.89 12.91 -5.59
CA VAL A 114 -21.75 13.51 -6.63
C VAL A 114 -21.09 13.54 -8.01
N ARG A 115 -19.76 13.67 -8.07
CA ARG A 115 -19.00 13.69 -9.32
C ARG A 115 -18.97 12.35 -10.04
N PHE A 116 -19.12 11.25 -9.31
CA PHE A 116 -18.97 9.88 -9.79
C PHE A 116 -20.19 9.00 -9.56
N ALA A 117 -21.29 9.56 -9.02
CA ALA A 117 -22.52 8.83 -8.70
C ALA A 117 -23.14 8.14 -9.94
N SER A 118 -23.01 8.77 -11.12
CA SER A 118 -23.46 8.24 -12.41
C SER A 118 -22.33 7.59 -13.23
N CYS A 119 -21.10 7.59 -12.74
CA CYS A 119 -19.95 7.04 -13.44
C CYS A 119 -19.98 5.51 -13.41
N ASN A 120 -19.73 4.87 -14.55
CA ASN A 120 -19.52 3.43 -14.62
C ASN A 120 -18.11 3.08 -14.14
N LEU A 121 -18.01 2.66 -12.87
CA LEU A 121 -16.74 2.25 -12.28
C LEU A 121 -16.37 0.83 -12.70
N LYS A 122 -15.27 0.69 -13.43
CA LYS A 122 -14.64 -0.58 -13.77
C LYS A 122 -13.44 -0.81 -12.86
N CYS A 123 -13.31 -2.01 -12.34
CA CYS A 123 -12.24 -2.39 -11.43
C CYS A 123 -11.57 -3.68 -11.92
N LEU A 124 -10.25 -3.68 -11.97
CA LEU A 124 -9.43 -4.86 -12.24
C LEU A 124 -8.38 -5.01 -11.16
N SER A 125 -8.26 -6.19 -10.61
CA SER A 125 -7.17 -6.57 -9.71
C SER A 125 -6.17 -7.47 -10.42
N VAL A 126 -4.88 -7.27 -10.15
CA VAL A 126 -3.80 -8.11 -10.68
C VAL A 126 -2.99 -8.66 -9.53
N ASN A 127 -2.85 -9.98 -9.45
CA ASN A 127 -2.02 -10.63 -8.44
C ASN A 127 -1.32 -11.86 -9.01
N LEU A 128 -0.17 -12.20 -8.44
CA LEU A 128 0.61 -13.40 -8.79
C LEU A 128 0.19 -14.65 -7.99
N ASP A 129 -0.60 -14.47 -6.92
CA ASP A 129 -1.08 -15.56 -6.06
C ASP A 129 -2.47 -16.02 -6.52
N PRO A 130 -2.63 -17.27 -6.96
CA PRO A 130 -3.92 -17.80 -7.42
C PRO A 130 -5.00 -17.78 -6.32
N ILE A 131 -4.60 -17.94 -5.04
CA ILE A 131 -5.55 -17.89 -3.91
C ILE A 131 -6.10 -16.47 -3.75
N ALA A 132 -5.25 -15.44 -3.91
CA ALA A 132 -5.70 -14.05 -3.88
C ALA A 132 -6.64 -13.75 -5.05
N VAL A 133 -6.30 -14.18 -6.26
CA VAL A 133 -7.13 -13.99 -7.47
C VAL A 133 -8.51 -14.63 -7.30
N GLU A 134 -8.58 -15.89 -6.83
CA GLU A 134 -9.85 -16.57 -6.56
C GLU A 134 -10.69 -15.84 -5.52
N LYS A 135 -10.07 -15.41 -4.42
CA LYS A 135 -10.71 -14.63 -3.36
C LYS A 135 -11.29 -13.31 -3.88
N ILE A 136 -10.55 -12.59 -4.73
CA ILE A 136 -10.97 -11.32 -5.32
C ILE A 136 -12.14 -11.55 -6.27
N ALA A 137 -12.03 -12.53 -7.15
CA ALA A 137 -13.08 -12.91 -8.09
C ALA A 137 -14.39 -13.34 -7.37
N SER A 138 -14.28 -14.04 -6.24
CA SER A 138 -15.45 -14.42 -5.42
C SER A 138 -16.22 -13.23 -4.84
N LYS A 139 -15.59 -12.04 -4.78
CA LYS A 139 -16.24 -10.78 -4.38
C LYS A 139 -16.82 -9.98 -5.55
N GLY A 140 -16.84 -10.55 -6.74
CA GLY A 140 -17.39 -9.92 -7.95
C GLY A 140 -16.46 -8.86 -8.57
N ILE A 141 -15.18 -8.88 -8.27
CA ILE A 141 -14.17 -8.02 -8.89
C ILE A 141 -13.43 -8.82 -9.96
N GLU A 142 -13.27 -8.25 -11.15
CA GLU A 142 -12.43 -8.83 -12.19
C GLU A 142 -11.00 -8.97 -11.69
N ALA A 143 -10.40 -10.15 -11.84
CA ALA A 143 -9.07 -10.43 -11.34
C ALA A 143 -8.25 -11.25 -12.34
N ILE A 144 -6.97 -10.90 -12.47
CA ILE A 144 -6.01 -11.55 -13.38
C ILE A 144 -4.88 -12.17 -12.57
N LEU A 145 -4.59 -13.45 -12.85
CA LEU A 145 -3.40 -14.13 -12.37
C LEU A 145 -2.23 -13.76 -13.27
N CYS A 146 -1.42 -12.81 -12.83
CA CYS A 146 -0.27 -12.32 -13.58
C CYS A 146 0.78 -11.73 -12.65
N ARG A 147 2.05 -11.90 -12.99
CA ARG A 147 3.12 -11.13 -12.37
C ARG A 147 3.02 -9.68 -12.83
N ALA A 148 3.29 -8.74 -11.94
CA ALA A 148 3.25 -7.32 -12.26
C ALA A 148 4.17 -6.98 -13.45
N GLU A 149 5.37 -7.56 -13.50
CA GLU A 149 6.38 -7.34 -14.53
C GLU A 149 5.98 -7.88 -15.93
N ASP A 150 5.01 -8.80 -15.98
CA ASP A 150 4.54 -9.40 -17.23
C ASP A 150 3.18 -8.85 -17.68
N LEU A 151 2.57 -7.97 -16.88
CA LEU A 151 1.23 -7.43 -17.15
C LEU A 151 1.14 -6.78 -18.53
N TYR A 152 2.10 -5.90 -18.86
CA TYR A 152 2.12 -5.15 -20.10
C TYR A 152 2.44 -6.01 -21.33
N LYS A 153 3.06 -7.19 -21.17
CA LYS A 153 3.34 -8.14 -22.25
C LYS A 153 2.12 -8.96 -22.62
N ASN A 154 1.34 -9.35 -21.60
CA ASN A 154 0.27 -10.32 -21.73
C ASN A 154 -1.10 -9.67 -21.95
N TYR A 155 -1.27 -8.41 -21.52
CA TYR A 155 -2.56 -7.75 -21.48
C TYR A 155 -2.47 -6.33 -22.05
N LYS A 156 -3.42 -5.97 -22.92
CA LYS A 156 -3.59 -4.60 -23.42
C LYS A 156 -4.55 -3.84 -22.49
N ILE A 157 -4.02 -3.34 -21.38
CA ILE A 157 -4.79 -2.57 -20.41
C ILE A 157 -4.59 -1.08 -20.67
N LYS A 158 -5.67 -0.31 -20.57
CA LYS A 158 -5.61 1.16 -20.56
C LYS A 158 -6.52 1.65 -19.44
N ALA A 159 -5.92 2.01 -18.32
CA ALA A 159 -6.61 2.45 -17.12
C ALA A 159 -6.60 3.98 -17.01
N ASP A 160 -7.60 4.53 -16.34
CA ASP A 160 -7.59 5.94 -15.94
C ASP A 160 -6.65 6.15 -14.74
N LEU A 161 -6.57 5.15 -13.85
CA LEU A 161 -5.70 5.18 -12.69
C LEU A 161 -5.18 3.78 -12.36
N ILE A 162 -3.87 3.67 -12.18
CA ILE A 162 -3.22 2.49 -11.62
C ILE A 162 -3.00 2.71 -10.13
N LEU A 163 -3.19 1.64 -9.34
CA LEU A 163 -2.91 1.57 -7.93
C LEU A 163 -1.88 0.48 -7.66
N SER A 164 -1.01 0.67 -6.68
CA SER A 164 -0.12 -0.37 -6.17
C SER A 164 0.31 -0.04 -4.75
N PHE A 165 -0.08 -0.86 -3.78
CA PHE A 165 0.14 -0.58 -2.38
C PHE A 165 1.01 -1.64 -1.74
N GLU A 166 2.16 -1.22 -1.18
CA GLU A 166 3.13 -2.10 -0.51
C GLU A 166 3.53 -3.29 -1.41
N MET A 167 3.84 -3.01 -2.68
CA MET A 167 4.20 -4.04 -3.65
C MET A 167 5.54 -3.77 -4.33
N LEU A 168 5.85 -2.50 -4.62
CA LEU A 168 6.99 -2.10 -5.45
C LEU A 168 8.33 -2.51 -4.80
N GLU A 169 8.40 -2.51 -3.49
CA GLU A 169 9.57 -2.93 -2.70
C GLU A 169 9.89 -4.42 -2.80
N HIS A 170 8.93 -5.21 -3.28
CA HIS A 170 9.07 -6.66 -3.47
C HIS A 170 9.58 -7.05 -4.87
N LEU A 171 9.54 -6.13 -5.84
CA LEU A 171 9.94 -6.42 -7.22
C LEU A 171 11.46 -6.57 -7.34
N TYR A 172 11.90 -7.49 -8.20
CA TYR A 172 13.31 -7.63 -8.56
C TYR A 172 13.83 -6.44 -9.35
N ASP A 173 12.99 -5.89 -10.23
CA ASP A 173 13.31 -4.78 -11.09
C ASP A 173 12.14 -3.76 -11.13
N PRO A 174 12.01 -2.93 -10.10
CA PRO A 174 10.98 -1.92 -10.04
C PRO A 174 11.15 -0.84 -11.12
N ILE A 175 12.38 -0.57 -11.57
CA ILE A 175 12.64 0.46 -12.57
C ILE A 175 12.08 0.03 -13.93
N SER A 176 12.41 -1.19 -14.39
CA SER A 176 11.88 -1.71 -15.66
C SER A 176 10.36 -1.86 -15.63
N PHE A 177 9.79 -2.29 -14.51
CA PHE A 177 8.34 -2.34 -14.33
C PHE A 177 7.69 -0.97 -14.51
N LEU A 178 8.16 0.04 -13.79
CA LEU A 178 7.64 1.40 -13.87
C LEU A 178 7.86 2.01 -15.26
N ASN A 179 9.03 1.80 -15.87
CA ASN A 179 9.33 2.28 -17.23
C ASN A 179 8.37 1.67 -18.25
N ALA A 180 8.12 0.37 -18.18
CA ALA A 180 7.19 -0.31 -19.09
C ALA A 180 5.76 0.25 -18.96
N LEU A 181 5.27 0.50 -17.76
CA LEU A 181 3.96 1.13 -17.54
C LEU A 181 3.89 2.52 -18.17
N SER A 182 4.94 3.33 -18.04
CA SER A 182 4.99 4.69 -18.60
C SER A 182 5.14 4.67 -20.13
N GLU A 183 5.95 3.76 -20.67
CA GLU A 183 6.22 3.62 -22.10
C GLU A 183 4.99 3.15 -22.87
N GLN A 184 4.30 2.14 -22.36
CA GLN A 184 3.07 1.59 -22.94
C GLN A 184 1.86 2.52 -22.76
N SER A 185 2.02 3.65 -22.06
CA SER A 185 0.92 4.58 -21.78
C SER A 185 -0.31 3.90 -21.17
N ILE A 186 -0.08 2.96 -20.25
CA ILE A 186 -1.15 2.16 -19.63
C ILE A 186 -2.07 3.05 -18.81
N SER A 187 -1.52 4.08 -18.15
CA SER A 187 -2.28 5.13 -17.48
C SER A 187 -1.51 6.44 -17.46
N GLU A 188 -2.23 7.57 -17.34
CA GLU A 188 -1.63 8.89 -17.13
C GLU A 188 -1.24 9.09 -15.67
N TYR A 189 -1.95 8.45 -14.72
CA TYR A 189 -1.71 8.58 -13.28
C TYR A 189 -1.49 7.22 -12.62
N PHE A 190 -0.60 7.22 -11.63
CA PHE A 190 -0.28 6.05 -10.83
C PHE A 190 -0.17 6.45 -9.36
N VAL A 191 -0.93 5.77 -8.49
CA VAL A 191 -0.90 5.94 -7.04
C VAL A 191 -0.23 4.73 -6.41
N LEU A 192 0.77 4.99 -5.59
CA LEU A 192 1.43 3.89 -4.88
C LEU A 192 1.83 4.27 -3.45
N THR A 193 1.99 3.25 -2.63
CA THR A 193 2.62 3.36 -1.31
C THR A 193 3.73 2.34 -1.15
N VAL A 194 4.74 2.72 -0.38
CA VAL A 194 5.86 1.87 0.04
C VAL A 194 6.21 2.18 1.50
N PRO A 195 6.89 1.26 2.22
CA PRO A 195 7.37 1.54 3.57
C PRO A 195 8.24 2.80 3.62
N TYR A 196 8.02 3.65 4.64
CA TYR A 196 8.81 4.84 4.86
C TYR A 196 10.03 4.54 5.72
N ILE A 197 11.21 4.84 5.19
CA ILE A 197 12.49 4.85 5.90
C ILE A 197 13.26 6.12 5.55
N SER A 198 14.06 6.62 6.51
CA SER A 198 14.88 7.82 6.31
C SER A 198 16.20 7.57 5.58
N GLN A 199 16.69 6.33 5.57
CA GLN A 199 17.94 5.92 4.93
C GLN A 199 17.71 4.63 4.14
N SER A 200 18.04 4.66 2.86
CA SER A 200 17.84 3.53 1.96
C SER A 200 18.69 2.33 2.34
N ARG A 201 18.12 1.14 2.15
CA ARG A 201 18.81 -0.14 2.30
C ARG A 201 18.25 -1.17 1.33
N ILE A 202 19.05 -2.14 0.96
CA ILE A 202 18.64 -3.28 0.14
C ILE A 202 18.54 -4.53 1.02
N GLY A 203 17.47 -5.26 0.82
CA GLY A 203 17.16 -6.49 1.54
C GLY A 203 16.67 -6.25 2.96
N LEU A 204 15.63 -6.94 3.29
CA LEU A 204 15.11 -6.97 4.64
C LEU A 204 16.06 -7.66 5.61
N HIS A 205 15.89 -7.29 6.86
CA HIS A 205 16.51 -7.89 8.00
C HIS A 205 16.46 -9.43 7.98
N HIS A 206 15.36 -10.06 7.57
CA HIS A 206 15.25 -11.53 7.52
C HIS A 206 15.97 -12.18 6.33
N LEU A 207 16.21 -11.46 5.22
CA LEU A 207 17.05 -11.93 4.13
C LEU A 207 18.53 -11.98 4.53
N ARG A 208 18.94 -11.11 5.44
CA ARG A 208 20.31 -11.07 5.97
C ARG A 208 20.60 -12.15 7.00
N HIS A 209 19.56 -12.69 7.64
CA HIS A 209 19.67 -13.83 8.53
C HIS A 209 19.49 -15.12 7.72
N LYS A 210 20.56 -15.80 7.39
CA LYS A 210 20.68 -17.02 6.57
C LYS A 210 19.79 -18.21 6.99
N GLN A 211 18.74 -18.00 7.78
CA GLN A 211 17.95 -19.05 8.41
C GLN A 211 16.72 -19.50 7.62
N LYS A 212 16.29 -18.79 6.58
CA LYS A 212 15.12 -19.20 5.80
C LYS A 212 15.53 -19.85 4.48
N ARG A 213 15.09 -21.11 4.28
CA ARG A 213 15.28 -21.85 3.03
C ARG A 213 14.33 -21.43 1.91
N VAL A 214 13.20 -20.81 2.26
CA VAL A 214 12.17 -20.36 1.33
C VAL A 214 11.83 -18.91 1.62
N VAL A 215 11.79 -18.10 0.58
CA VAL A 215 11.48 -16.67 0.61
C VAL A 215 10.26 -16.45 -0.25
N TYR A 216 9.22 -15.85 0.32
CA TYR A 216 7.98 -15.52 -0.38
C TYR A 216 7.99 -14.04 -0.77
N ALA A 217 7.52 -13.72 -1.98
CA ALA A 217 7.44 -12.35 -2.47
C ALA A 217 6.67 -11.44 -1.50
N GLU A 218 5.52 -11.90 -1.00
CA GLU A 218 4.62 -11.13 -0.13
C GLU A 218 5.26 -10.67 1.20
N ASN A 219 6.32 -11.32 1.67
CA ASN A 219 6.95 -10.97 2.95
C ASN A 219 8.44 -10.65 2.84
N THR A 220 8.91 -10.35 1.63
CA THR A 220 10.32 -10.12 1.34
C THR A 220 10.50 -8.78 0.64
N HIS A 221 10.89 -7.75 1.36
CA HIS A 221 11.29 -6.49 0.73
C HIS A 221 12.70 -6.61 0.15
N ILE A 222 12.86 -6.32 -1.12
CA ILE A 222 14.16 -6.23 -1.78
C ILE A 222 14.68 -4.81 -1.66
N PHE A 223 13.82 -3.83 -1.93
CA PHE A 223 14.16 -2.42 -1.90
C PHE A 223 13.41 -1.69 -0.78
N GLU A 224 14.14 -1.20 0.19
CA GLU A 224 13.62 -0.27 1.19
C GLU A 224 14.36 1.04 0.97
N LEU A 225 13.74 1.97 0.25
CA LEU A 225 14.39 3.20 -0.17
C LEU A 225 13.79 4.43 0.53
N SER A 226 14.61 5.44 0.70
CA SER A 226 14.15 6.74 1.16
C SER A 226 13.25 7.40 0.11
N PRO A 227 12.40 8.37 0.50
CA PRO A 227 11.60 9.12 -0.46
C PRO A 227 12.42 9.76 -1.57
N SER A 228 13.64 10.24 -1.25
CA SER A 228 14.53 10.86 -2.24
C SER A 228 14.99 9.87 -3.31
N ASP A 229 15.32 8.64 -2.90
CA ASP A 229 15.78 7.61 -3.84
C ASP A 229 14.62 7.05 -4.66
N TRP A 230 13.43 6.89 -4.05
CA TRP A 230 12.23 6.53 -4.79
C TRP A 230 11.87 7.58 -5.84
N LYS A 231 11.99 8.88 -5.54
CA LYS A 231 11.74 9.95 -6.54
C LYS A 231 12.68 9.85 -7.75
N LEU A 232 13.96 9.54 -7.53
CA LEU A 232 14.90 9.32 -8.62
C LEU A 232 14.49 8.12 -9.48
N ILE A 233 14.09 7.01 -8.86
CA ILE A 233 13.59 5.84 -9.58
C ILE A 233 12.36 6.21 -10.42
N PHE A 234 11.39 6.92 -9.85
CA PHE A 234 10.19 7.35 -10.59
C PHE A 234 10.55 8.21 -11.80
N GLN A 235 11.44 9.19 -11.59
CA GLN A 235 11.88 10.10 -12.66
C GLN A 235 12.59 9.33 -13.80
N HIS A 236 13.50 8.42 -13.46
CA HIS A 236 14.20 7.58 -14.44
C HIS A 236 13.25 6.65 -15.20
N ALA A 237 12.19 6.20 -14.56
CA ALA A 237 11.18 5.32 -15.13
C ALA A 237 10.07 6.06 -15.90
N GLY A 238 10.16 7.37 -16.08
CA GLY A 238 9.21 8.16 -16.86
C GLY A 238 7.97 8.61 -16.08
N TRP A 239 8.15 8.87 -14.78
CA TRP A 239 7.10 9.36 -13.89
C TRP A 239 7.54 10.61 -13.13
N LYS A 240 6.63 11.58 -12.98
CA LYS A 240 6.81 12.78 -12.17
C LYS A 240 5.92 12.70 -10.94
N VAL A 241 6.48 12.95 -9.77
CA VAL A 241 5.70 13.09 -8.53
C VAL A 241 4.91 14.38 -8.57
N VAL A 242 3.59 14.31 -8.51
CA VAL A 242 2.67 15.47 -8.47
C VAL A 242 2.09 15.70 -7.09
N ASN A 243 2.06 14.66 -6.24
CA ASN A 243 1.73 14.75 -4.83
C ASN A 243 2.50 13.69 -4.05
N GLU A 244 2.91 14.01 -2.83
CA GLU A 244 3.57 13.07 -1.93
C GLU A 244 3.13 13.30 -0.49
N VAL A 245 2.98 12.22 0.25
CA VAL A 245 2.59 12.24 1.67
C VAL A 245 3.35 11.15 2.42
N ILE A 246 3.83 11.49 3.61
CA ILE A 246 4.36 10.49 4.55
C ILE A 246 3.31 10.28 5.63
N TYR A 247 2.66 9.12 5.61
CA TYR A 247 1.86 8.65 6.73
C TYR A 247 2.77 8.11 7.82
N ARG A 248 2.54 8.56 9.06
CA ARG A 248 3.32 8.12 10.23
C ARG A 248 2.44 7.33 11.19
N GLN A 249 3.00 6.30 11.78
CA GLN A 249 2.35 5.49 12.82
C GLN A 249 2.49 6.11 14.24
N HIS A 250 3.17 7.24 14.35
CA HIS A 250 3.31 8.03 15.57
C HIS A 250 2.91 9.49 15.32
N PRO A 251 2.29 10.17 16.27
CA PRO A 251 1.96 11.60 16.16
C PRO A 251 3.19 12.47 16.40
N PHE A 252 3.08 13.77 16.09
CA PHE A 252 4.08 14.79 16.44
C PHE A 252 3.74 15.53 17.74
N TRP A 253 2.46 15.76 17.98
CA TRP A 253 1.99 16.70 18.98
C TRP A 253 1.39 16.06 20.24
N SER A 254 1.54 14.77 20.43
CA SER A 254 1.06 14.07 21.62
C SER A 254 2.18 13.30 22.32
N VAL A 255 1.91 12.87 23.58
CA VAL A 255 2.85 12.03 24.34
C VAL A 255 3.27 10.76 23.60
N TRP A 256 2.45 10.31 22.64
CA TRP A 256 2.73 9.13 21.83
C TRP A 256 3.85 9.34 20.80
N VAL A 257 4.40 10.55 20.64
CA VAL A 257 5.64 10.79 19.90
C VAL A 257 6.81 9.95 20.43
N LEU A 258 6.78 9.62 21.74
CA LEU A 258 7.75 8.74 22.39
C LEU A 258 7.76 7.31 21.82
N MET A 259 6.75 6.92 21.06
CA MET A 259 6.72 5.64 20.35
C MET A 259 7.60 5.61 19.09
N LYS A 260 8.06 6.76 18.59
CA LYS A 260 8.89 6.86 17.37
C LYS A 260 10.12 5.94 17.39
N PRO A 261 10.96 5.87 18.45
CA PRO A 261 12.09 4.94 18.49
C PRO A 261 11.66 3.46 18.47
N ILE A 262 10.49 3.16 19.05
CA ILE A 262 9.93 1.80 19.06
C ILE A 262 9.52 1.40 17.65
N TRP A 263 8.82 2.28 16.93
CA TRP A 263 8.46 2.06 15.52
C TRP A 263 9.70 1.84 14.65
N LYS A 264 10.73 2.69 14.77
CA LYS A 264 12.00 2.52 14.05
C LYS A 264 12.66 1.16 14.26
N LYS A 265 12.54 0.60 15.48
CA LYS A 265 13.20 -0.65 15.86
C LYS A 265 12.39 -1.89 15.53
N LEU A 266 11.07 -1.85 15.68
CA LEU A 266 10.21 -3.02 15.60
C LEU A 266 9.43 -3.11 14.29
N ASP A 267 9.30 -2.00 13.57
CA ASP A 267 8.49 -1.88 12.37
C ASP A 267 8.97 -0.66 11.55
N TYR A 268 8.16 -0.20 10.62
CA TYR A 268 8.39 1.06 9.91
C TYR A 268 7.85 2.26 10.70
N GLU A 269 8.47 3.43 10.55
CA GLU A 269 7.92 4.67 11.13
C GLU A 269 6.57 5.04 10.50
N GLY A 270 6.36 4.61 9.26
CA GLY A 270 5.18 4.90 8.48
C GLY A 270 5.28 4.38 7.07
N PHE A 271 4.55 5.03 6.16
CA PHE A 271 4.49 4.69 4.75
C PHE A 271 4.63 5.96 3.91
N TYR A 272 5.32 5.85 2.80
CA TYR A 272 5.48 6.90 1.81
C TYR A 272 4.49 6.67 0.68
N GLY A 273 3.58 7.62 0.48
CA GLY A 273 2.59 7.57 -0.57
C GLY A 273 2.82 8.66 -1.61
N VAL A 274 2.65 8.32 -2.87
CA VAL A 274 2.82 9.26 -3.98
C VAL A 274 1.71 9.13 -5.01
N ILE A 275 1.40 10.26 -5.63
CA ILE A 275 0.65 10.33 -6.88
C ILE A 275 1.65 10.71 -7.97
N LEU A 276 1.80 9.82 -8.93
CA LEU A 276 2.68 9.97 -10.08
C LEU A 276 1.86 10.37 -11.30
N LYS A 277 2.39 11.30 -12.09
CA LYS A 277 1.92 11.62 -13.44
C LYS A 277 2.96 11.13 -14.45
N ARG A 278 2.50 10.54 -15.54
CA ARG A 278 3.37 10.12 -16.63
C ARG A 278 4.12 11.32 -17.21
N ASP A 279 5.45 11.22 -17.21
CA ASP A 279 6.36 12.23 -17.79
C ASP A 279 7.66 11.55 -18.20
N ARG A 280 7.83 11.30 -19.49
CA ARG A 280 8.98 10.58 -20.04
C ARG A 280 10.15 11.49 -20.44
N THR A 281 10.08 12.78 -20.14
CA THR A 281 11.11 13.75 -20.54
C THR A 281 12.53 13.31 -20.11
N TRP A 282 12.66 12.82 -18.88
CA TRP A 282 13.93 12.32 -18.34
C TRP A 282 14.29 10.93 -18.90
N ALA A 283 13.32 10.01 -18.92
CA ALA A 283 13.56 8.63 -19.36
C ALA A 283 14.04 8.56 -20.81
N GLN A 284 13.60 9.49 -21.66
CA GLN A 284 14.02 9.58 -23.07
C GLN A 284 15.50 9.93 -23.24
N LEU A 285 16.13 10.55 -22.24
CA LEU A 285 17.56 10.89 -22.32
C LEU A 285 18.47 9.65 -22.29
N TYR A 286 17.96 8.49 -21.88
CA TYR A 286 18.71 7.23 -21.83
C TYR A 286 18.51 6.35 -23.06
N GLN A 287 17.78 6.80 -24.06
CA GLN A 287 17.46 6.02 -25.27
C GLN A 287 18.42 6.30 -26.43
N SER A 288 19.54 6.96 -26.18
CA SER A 288 20.56 7.28 -27.20
C SER A 288 21.57 6.16 -27.43
#